data_b9748b4a72659f0e4399fb3db855c585
#
_entry.id   b9748b4a72659f0e4399fb3db855c585
#
_cell.length_a   1.000
_cell.length_b   1.000
_cell.length_c   1.000
_cell.angle_alpha   90.00
_cell.angle_beta   90.00
_cell.angle_gamma   90.00
#
_symmetry.space_group_name_H-M   'P 1'
#
loop_
_entity.id
_entity.type
_entity.pdbx_description
1 polymer ?
#
loop_
_entity_poly.entity_id
_entity_poly.type
_entity_poly.pdbx_seq_one_letter_code
_entity_poly.pdbx_strand_id
1 'polypeptide(L)'
;MSKGFLYVAHGKRYLKEVCVSAESIKKHCPDASITLFTNEEFSSPFIDSVKIIKARSIRAKVYCMYDSPYDETCFLDSDVVADYKISDMFDIFPKYDMGGVHDLARKRDKYANSIPEYGEVPYAVSEINTGILLFKKAPVVEEFFKTWQKLHSKYYKSCPYDQPSFRATMWKSDVNFCSLPIEYNIRSIQNRAKQIKFHHEFGDDHLTPRIYH
;
A
#
# COMPACT_ATOMS: atom_id res chain seq x y z
N MET A 1 -2.96 -17.82 -11.75
CA MET A 1 -2.12 -16.72 -11.29
C MET A 1 -1.99 -16.81 -9.78
N SER A 2 -0.76 -16.72 -9.26
CA SER A 2 -0.50 -16.72 -7.82
C SER A 2 -0.90 -15.37 -7.21
N LYS A 3 -1.56 -15.42 -6.02
CA LYS A 3 -1.98 -14.22 -5.27
C LYS A 3 -1.35 -14.23 -3.90
N GLY A 4 -0.96 -13.07 -3.38
CA GLY A 4 -0.44 -13.02 -2.02
C GLY A 4 -0.21 -11.63 -1.48
N PHE A 5 0.04 -11.60 -0.18
CA PHE A 5 0.33 -10.38 0.58
C PHE A 5 1.84 -10.23 0.75
N LEU A 6 2.31 -9.01 0.63
CA LEU A 6 3.73 -8.67 0.75
C LEU A 6 3.93 -7.63 1.85
N TYR A 7 4.84 -7.90 2.75
CA TYR A 7 5.41 -6.92 3.66
C TYR A 7 6.86 -6.60 3.29
N VAL A 8 7.27 -5.35 3.52
CA VAL A 8 8.67 -4.93 3.47
C VAL A 8 8.98 -4.20 4.77
N ALA A 9 9.66 -4.88 5.68
CA ALA A 9 9.93 -4.35 7.02
C ALA A 9 11.30 -4.79 7.54
N HIS A 10 11.95 -3.95 8.34
CA HIS A 10 13.22 -4.25 8.99
C HIS A 10 13.35 -3.48 10.30
N GLY A 11 14.06 -4.11 11.27
CA GLY A 11 14.14 -3.62 12.62
C GLY A 11 13.05 -4.20 13.53
N LYS A 12 13.43 -4.55 14.75
CA LYS A 12 12.61 -5.30 15.72
C LYS A 12 11.20 -4.75 15.95
N ARG A 13 11.05 -3.42 15.89
CA ARG A 13 9.74 -2.77 16.06
C ARG A 13 8.80 -3.15 14.92
N TYR A 14 9.22 -2.90 13.68
CA TYR A 14 8.40 -3.15 12.48
C TYR A 14 8.12 -4.64 12.27
N LEU A 15 9.07 -5.51 12.62
CA LEU A 15 8.87 -6.96 12.55
C LEU A 15 7.80 -7.45 13.55
N LYS A 16 7.70 -6.81 14.74
CA LYS A 16 6.59 -7.09 15.68
C LYS A 16 5.25 -6.63 15.12
N GLU A 17 5.20 -5.44 14.50
CA GLU A 17 4.00 -4.93 13.84
C GLU A 17 3.56 -5.88 12.72
N VAL A 18 4.49 -6.36 11.88
CA VAL A 18 4.22 -7.36 10.83
C VAL A 18 3.60 -8.64 11.40
N CYS A 19 4.07 -9.13 12.57
CA CYS A 19 3.45 -10.31 13.19
C CYS A 19 1.97 -10.10 13.48
N VAL A 20 1.63 -8.96 14.11
CA VAL A 20 0.24 -8.61 14.46
C VAL A 20 -0.60 -8.45 13.19
N SER A 21 -0.05 -7.77 12.19
CA SER A 21 -0.70 -7.57 10.90
C SER A 21 -0.96 -8.92 10.19
N ALA A 22 0.06 -9.75 10.04
CA ALA A 22 -0.04 -11.04 9.37
C ALA A 22 -0.99 -12.01 10.10
N GLU A 23 -0.98 -12.02 11.43
CA GLU A 23 -1.96 -12.76 12.24
C GLU A 23 -3.39 -12.34 11.91
N SER A 24 -3.64 -11.03 11.85
CA SER A 24 -4.96 -10.49 11.51
C SER A 24 -5.40 -10.91 10.09
N ILE A 25 -4.48 -10.91 9.12
CA ILE A 25 -4.76 -11.41 7.76
C ILE A 25 -5.10 -12.90 7.78
N LYS A 26 -4.27 -13.74 8.42
CA LYS A 26 -4.52 -15.19 8.51
C LYS A 26 -5.82 -15.53 9.23
N LYS A 27 -6.22 -14.74 10.23
CA LYS A 27 -7.49 -14.90 10.94
C LYS A 27 -8.69 -14.77 10.00
N HIS A 28 -8.68 -13.83 9.08
CA HIS A 28 -9.80 -13.53 8.20
C HIS A 28 -9.65 -14.12 6.78
N CYS A 29 -8.43 -14.49 6.41
CA CYS A 29 -8.07 -15.12 5.14
C CYS A 29 -7.07 -16.26 5.43
N PRO A 30 -7.51 -17.43 5.96
CA PRO A 30 -6.61 -18.53 6.41
C PRO A 30 -5.69 -19.03 5.29
N ASP A 31 -6.17 -19.05 4.05
CA ASP A 31 -5.42 -19.54 2.88
C ASP A 31 -4.53 -18.46 2.24
N ALA A 32 -4.42 -17.28 2.85
CA ALA A 32 -3.60 -16.19 2.31
C ALA A 32 -2.11 -16.59 2.31
N SER A 33 -1.44 -16.44 1.17
CA SER A 33 0.02 -16.54 1.09
C SER A 33 0.65 -15.20 1.49
N ILE A 34 1.57 -15.22 2.45
CA ILE A 34 2.21 -14.02 3.01
C ILE A 34 3.73 -14.12 2.90
N THR A 35 4.34 -13.15 2.22
CA THR A 35 5.80 -13.03 2.11
C THR A 35 6.29 -11.76 2.82
N LEU A 36 7.38 -11.88 3.57
CA LEU A 36 8.10 -10.77 4.17
C LEU A 36 9.45 -10.55 3.50
N PHE A 37 9.72 -9.33 3.07
CA PHE A 37 11.07 -8.88 2.70
C PHE A 37 11.68 -8.13 3.87
N THR A 38 12.82 -8.59 4.34
CA THR A 38 13.53 -8.02 5.50
C THR A 38 15.03 -8.14 5.35
N ASN A 39 15.79 -7.40 6.14
CA ASN A 39 17.26 -7.51 6.21
C ASN A 39 17.75 -8.31 7.43
N GLU A 40 16.85 -8.95 8.15
CA GLU A 40 17.12 -9.71 9.37
C GLU A 40 16.59 -11.13 9.25
N GLU A 41 17.20 -12.08 9.93
CA GLU A 41 16.63 -13.41 10.11
C GLU A 41 15.33 -13.29 10.92
N PHE A 42 14.26 -13.88 10.39
CA PHE A 42 12.94 -13.78 10.98
C PHE A 42 12.13 -15.02 10.71
N SER A 43 11.32 -15.40 11.69
CA SER A 43 10.35 -16.50 11.60
C SER A 43 9.09 -16.14 12.36
N SER A 44 7.93 -16.47 11.80
CA SER A 44 6.61 -16.30 12.42
C SER A 44 5.66 -17.34 11.86
N PRO A 45 4.72 -17.90 12.67
CA PRO A 45 3.74 -18.86 12.17
C PRO A 45 2.76 -18.25 11.16
N PHE A 46 2.71 -16.93 11.05
CA PHE A 46 1.80 -16.21 10.15
C PHE A 46 2.47 -15.79 8.83
N ILE A 47 3.78 -16.02 8.67
CA ILE A 47 4.55 -15.66 7.47
C ILE A 47 4.97 -16.95 6.76
N ASP A 48 4.53 -17.14 5.52
CA ASP A 48 4.81 -18.35 4.75
C ASP A 48 6.21 -18.33 4.13
N SER A 49 6.75 -17.14 3.81
CA SER A 49 8.07 -16.99 3.19
C SER A 49 8.77 -15.72 3.64
N VAL A 50 10.08 -15.81 3.84
CA VAL A 50 10.94 -14.67 4.17
C VAL A 50 12.03 -14.54 3.13
N LYS A 51 12.19 -13.36 2.53
CA LYS A 51 13.27 -13.02 1.60
C LYS A 51 14.18 -11.99 2.24
N ILE A 52 15.46 -12.35 2.37
CA ILE A 52 16.48 -11.43 2.87
C ILE A 52 16.84 -10.42 1.77
N ILE A 53 16.72 -9.13 2.07
CA ILE A 53 17.05 -8.02 1.19
C ILE A 53 18.17 -7.16 1.80
N LYS A 54 18.96 -6.51 0.94
CA LYS A 54 20.06 -5.63 1.39
C LYS A 54 19.61 -4.20 1.74
N ALA A 55 18.32 -3.93 1.73
CA ALA A 55 17.80 -2.60 1.98
C ALA A 55 17.95 -2.17 3.46
N ARG A 56 18.31 -0.91 3.69
CA ARG A 56 18.54 -0.33 5.02
C ARG A 56 17.65 0.87 5.32
N SER A 57 16.72 1.21 4.44
CA SER A 57 15.82 2.35 4.57
C SER A 57 14.41 1.92 4.86
N ILE A 58 13.69 2.66 5.71
CA ILE A 58 12.24 2.49 5.92
C ILE A 58 11.42 2.67 4.62
N ARG A 59 12.04 3.21 3.56
CA ARG A 59 11.46 3.33 2.21
C ARG A 59 11.91 2.24 1.26
N ALA A 60 12.49 1.16 1.78
CA ALA A 60 12.91 0.01 0.99
C ALA A 60 11.79 -0.53 0.09
N LYS A 61 10.54 -0.44 0.53
CA LYS A 61 9.35 -0.86 -0.22
C LYS A 61 9.33 -0.30 -1.64
N VAL A 62 9.71 0.96 -1.84
CA VAL A 62 9.74 1.59 -3.18
C VAL A 62 10.66 0.84 -4.14
N TYR A 63 11.74 0.27 -3.64
CA TYR A 63 12.80 -0.35 -4.46
C TYR A 63 12.66 -1.85 -4.64
N CYS A 64 11.87 -2.55 -3.82
CA CYS A 64 11.77 -4.00 -3.86
C CYS A 64 10.33 -4.55 -3.93
N MET A 65 9.31 -3.71 -3.83
CA MET A 65 7.92 -4.15 -3.83
C MET A 65 7.56 -4.94 -5.10
N TYR A 66 8.03 -4.50 -6.27
CA TYR A 66 7.77 -5.19 -7.54
C TYR A 66 8.48 -6.55 -7.67
N ASP A 67 9.48 -6.84 -6.82
CA ASP A 67 10.14 -8.15 -6.73
C ASP A 67 9.28 -9.21 -6.00
N SER A 68 8.03 -8.89 -5.66
CA SER A 68 7.06 -9.83 -5.10
C SER A 68 7.06 -11.17 -5.85
N PRO A 69 6.96 -12.31 -5.14
CA PRO A 69 6.91 -13.63 -5.78
C PRO A 69 5.55 -13.93 -6.45
N TYR A 70 4.55 -13.08 -6.25
CA TYR A 70 3.20 -13.32 -6.74
C TYR A 70 2.92 -12.62 -8.06
N ASP A 71 2.04 -13.21 -8.88
CA ASP A 71 1.52 -12.58 -10.09
C ASP A 71 0.61 -11.38 -9.75
N GLU A 72 -0.19 -11.54 -8.68
CA GLU A 72 -1.05 -10.51 -8.10
C GLU A 72 -0.67 -10.30 -6.64
N THR A 73 -0.29 -9.07 -6.30
CA THR A 73 0.25 -8.72 -4.97
C THR A 73 -0.61 -7.67 -4.30
N CYS A 74 -0.90 -7.86 -3.02
CA CYS A 74 -1.33 -6.82 -2.10
C CYS A 74 -0.17 -6.48 -1.16
N PHE A 75 0.46 -5.33 -1.36
CA PHE A 75 1.45 -4.81 -0.42
C PHE A 75 0.75 -4.15 0.76
N LEU A 76 1.29 -4.40 1.97
CA LEU A 76 0.80 -3.82 3.22
C LEU A 76 1.97 -3.20 4.01
N ASP A 77 1.78 -1.99 4.57
CA ASP A 77 2.67 -1.46 5.60
C ASP A 77 2.55 -2.30 6.89
N SER A 78 3.56 -2.28 7.75
CA SER A 78 3.67 -3.17 8.92
C SER A 78 2.58 -2.96 9.97
N ASP A 79 2.03 -1.75 10.05
CA ASP A 79 1.04 -1.31 11.06
C ASP A 79 -0.43 -1.45 10.59
N VAL A 80 -0.64 -2.15 9.49
CA VAL A 80 -1.98 -2.46 8.95
C VAL A 80 -2.59 -3.65 9.71
N VAL A 81 -3.86 -3.57 10.10
CA VAL A 81 -4.61 -4.66 10.75
C VAL A 81 -5.91 -4.92 10.01
N ALA A 82 -6.10 -6.15 9.55
CA ALA A 82 -7.37 -6.58 8.96
C ALA A 82 -8.38 -6.93 10.05
N ASP A 83 -9.61 -6.44 9.90
CA ASP A 83 -10.73 -6.74 10.79
C ASP A 83 -11.85 -7.52 10.05
N TYR A 84 -11.61 -7.81 8.78
CA TYR A 84 -12.53 -8.55 7.92
C TYR A 84 -11.78 -9.27 6.80
N LYS A 85 -12.50 -10.13 6.05
CA LYS A 85 -11.97 -10.77 4.83
C LYS A 85 -11.66 -9.71 3.78
N ILE A 86 -10.42 -9.73 3.27
CA ILE A 86 -9.90 -8.73 2.31
C ILE A 86 -9.40 -9.37 1.00
N SER A 87 -9.60 -10.67 0.82
CA SER A 87 -9.16 -11.37 -0.40
C SER A 87 -9.91 -10.92 -1.66
N ASP A 88 -11.07 -10.30 -1.51
CA ASP A 88 -11.85 -9.69 -2.59
C ASP A 88 -11.16 -8.48 -3.24
N MET A 89 -10.14 -7.89 -2.57
CA MET A 89 -9.32 -6.85 -3.19
C MET A 89 -8.63 -7.30 -4.48
N PHE A 90 -8.34 -8.60 -4.62
CA PHE A 90 -7.74 -9.16 -5.82
C PHE A 90 -8.71 -9.24 -7.01
N ASP A 91 -10.01 -9.13 -6.79
CA ASP A 91 -11.03 -9.23 -7.84
C ASP A 91 -11.08 -8.01 -8.78
N ILE A 92 -10.25 -6.99 -8.53
CA ILE A 92 -10.09 -5.84 -9.41
C ILE A 92 -9.23 -6.16 -10.65
N PHE A 93 -8.32 -7.13 -10.59
CA PHE A 93 -7.29 -7.36 -11.60
C PHE A 93 -7.76 -7.80 -13.00
N PRO A 94 -8.97 -8.35 -13.18
CA PRO A 94 -9.48 -8.53 -14.54
C PRO A 94 -9.65 -7.23 -15.34
N LYS A 95 -9.78 -6.08 -14.64
CA LYS A 95 -10.01 -4.78 -15.29
C LYS A 95 -8.93 -3.74 -15.01
N TYR A 96 -8.22 -3.86 -13.88
CA TYR A 96 -7.24 -2.87 -13.43
C TYR A 96 -5.84 -3.49 -13.31
N ASP A 97 -4.83 -2.65 -13.38
CA ASP A 97 -3.44 -3.07 -13.26
C ASP A 97 -2.92 -2.87 -11.84
N MET A 98 -3.42 -1.84 -11.18
CA MET A 98 -3.09 -1.47 -9.81
C MET A 98 -4.32 -0.98 -9.07
N GLY A 99 -4.23 -0.94 -7.73
CA GLY A 99 -5.27 -0.38 -6.87
C GLY A 99 -4.72 0.12 -5.54
N GLY A 100 -5.49 0.98 -4.89
CA GLY A 100 -5.17 1.52 -3.58
C GLY A 100 -6.20 2.52 -3.11
N VAL A 101 -6.10 2.98 -1.87
CA VAL A 101 -7.05 3.90 -1.26
C VAL A 101 -6.48 5.32 -1.28
N HIS A 102 -7.31 6.31 -1.53
CA HIS A 102 -6.88 7.70 -1.47
C HIS A 102 -6.49 8.13 -0.04
N ASP A 103 -5.47 8.99 0.06
CA ASP A 103 -5.08 9.58 1.34
C ASP A 103 -6.08 10.67 1.75
N LEU A 104 -6.51 10.65 3.02
CA LEU A 104 -7.42 11.65 3.57
C LEU A 104 -6.83 13.06 3.59
N ALA A 105 -5.51 13.16 3.71
CA ALA A 105 -4.80 14.44 3.69
C ALA A 105 -4.76 15.06 2.29
N ARG A 106 -5.12 14.31 1.26
CA ARG A 106 -5.11 14.72 -0.15
C ARG A 106 -3.75 15.31 -0.55
N LYS A 107 -3.78 16.49 -1.17
CA LYS A 107 -2.58 17.19 -1.64
C LYS A 107 -1.98 18.07 -0.53
N ARG A 108 -0.64 18.04 -0.40
CA ARG A 108 0.09 18.93 0.51
C ARG A 108 1.02 19.84 -0.30
N ASP A 109 0.77 21.15 -0.29
CA ASP A 109 1.54 22.13 -1.09
C ASP A 109 3.04 22.09 -0.82
N LYS A 110 3.45 21.74 0.41
CA LYS A 110 4.87 21.60 0.75
C LYS A 110 5.62 20.59 -0.13
N TYR A 111 4.94 19.63 -0.71
CA TYR A 111 5.56 18.63 -1.59
C TYR A 111 5.82 19.17 -2.99
N ALA A 112 5.01 20.12 -3.47
CA ALA A 112 5.20 20.76 -4.78
C ALA A 112 6.53 21.53 -4.85
N ASN A 113 6.98 22.11 -3.74
CA ASN A 113 8.26 22.82 -3.66
C ASN A 113 9.48 21.87 -3.70
N SER A 114 9.28 20.60 -3.35
CA SER A 114 10.36 19.61 -3.27
C SER A 114 10.40 18.67 -4.49
N ILE A 115 9.27 18.48 -5.15
CA ILE A 115 9.09 17.60 -6.32
C ILE A 115 8.28 18.39 -7.36
N PRO A 116 8.93 19.04 -8.35
CA PRO A 116 8.23 19.82 -9.37
C PRO A 116 7.13 19.03 -10.08
N GLU A 117 7.39 17.77 -10.41
CA GLU A 117 6.42 16.87 -11.06
C GLU A 117 5.16 16.65 -10.22
N TYR A 118 5.24 16.74 -8.89
CA TYR A 118 4.08 16.70 -8.01
C TYR A 118 3.19 17.94 -8.18
N GLY A 119 3.82 19.10 -8.38
CA GLY A 119 3.13 20.37 -8.63
C GLY A 119 2.35 20.39 -9.96
N GLU A 120 2.80 19.62 -10.95
CA GLU A 120 2.13 19.51 -12.27
C GLU A 120 0.81 18.71 -12.19
N VAL A 121 0.61 17.90 -11.15
CA VAL A 121 -0.59 17.05 -11.02
C VAL A 121 -1.79 17.92 -10.63
N PRO A 122 -2.91 17.89 -11.40
CA PRO A 122 -4.11 18.64 -11.07
C PRO A 122 -4.61 18.36 -9.65
N TYR A 123 -5.13 19.40 -8.97
CA TYR A 123 -5.62 19.26 -7.59
C TYR A 123 -6.72 18.21 -7.45
N ALA A 124 -7.55 18.05 -8.50
CA ALA A 124 -8.63 17.05 -8.52
C ALA A 124 -8.15 15.59 -8.49
N VAL A 125 -6.88 15.33 -8.85
CA VAL A 125 -6.31 13.99 -8.77
C VAL A 125 -5.94 13.67 -7.33
N SER A 126 -6.54 12.62 -6.78
CA SER A 126 -6.33 12.18 -5.40
C SER A 126 -4.89 11.73 -5.16
N GLU A 127 -4.39 11.98 -3.95
CA GLU A 127 -3.19 11.33 -3.45
C GLU A 127 -3.55 9.93 -2.95
N ILE A 128 -2.77 8.93 -3.34
CA ILE A 128 -2.98 7.55 -2.91
C ILE A 128 -2.12 7.27 -1.68
N ASN A 129 -2.69 6.60 -0.69
CA ASN A 129 -1.93 6.09 0.44
C ASN A 129 -1.12 4.87 0.01
N THR A 130 0.19 4.96 0.07
CA THR A 130 1.10 3.90 -0.36
C THR A 130 1.33 2.80 0.68
N GLY A 131 0.60 2.83 1.79
CA GLY A 131 0.64 1.78 2.82
C GLY A 131 -0.15 0.53 2.45
N ILE A 132 -1.06 0.65 1.48
CA ILE A 132 -1.80 -0.47 0.90
C ILE A 132 -1.83 -0.28 -0.61
N LEU A 133 -1.18 -1.16 -1.34
CA LEU A 133 -1.12 -1.12 -2.80
C LEU A 133 -1.33 -2.50 -3.39
N LEU A 134 -2.27 -2.59 -4.32
CA LEU A 134 -2.46 -3.76 -5.15
C LEU A 134 -1.78 -3.54 -6.49
N PHE A 135 -1.14 -4.57 -7.01
CA PHE A 135 -0.56 -4.55 -8.36
C PHE A 135 -0.42 -5.97 -8.90
N LYS A 136 -0.54 -6.10 -10.22
CA LYS A 136 -0.26 -7.34 -10.93
C LYS A 136 1.06 -7.26 -11.69
N LYS A 137 1.66 -8.40 -12.02
CA LYS A 137 2.80 -8.48 -12.92
C LYS A 137 2.34 -8.18 -14.35
N ALA A 138 2.74 -7.01 -14.85
CA ALA A 138 2.45 -6.57 -16.21
C ALA A 138 3.53 -5.58 -16.68
N PRO A 139 3.85 -5.48 -17.99
CA PRO A 139 4.87 -4.55 -18.47
C PRO A 139 4.60 -3.09 -18.10
N VAL A 140 3.35 -2.64 -18.14
CA VAL A 140 2.97 -1.27 -17.77
C VAL A 140 3.20 -1.00 -16.28
N VAL A 141 2.98 -1.99 -15.42
CA VAL A 141 3.23 -1.91 -13.97
C VAL A 141 4.73 -1.93 -13.66
N GLU A 142 5.50 -2.73 -14.40
CA GLU A 142 6.96 -2.74 -14.27
C GLU A 142 7.56 -1.37 -14.59
N GLU A 143 7.13 -0.76 -15.69
CA GLU A 143 7.57 0.58 -16.07
C GLU A 143 7.14 1.65 -15.06
N PHE A 144 5.93 1.52 -14.50
CA PHE A 144 5.49 2.35 -13.39
C PHE A 144 6.45 2.29 -12.21
N PHE A 145 6.80 1.08 -11.74
CA PHE A 145 7.71 0.93 -10.58
C PHE A 145 9.11 1.47 -10.88
N LYS A 146 9.66 1.25 -12.09
CA LYS A 146 10.95 1.82 -12.52
C LYS A 146 10.92 3.35 -12.47
N THR A 147 9.85 3.96 -12.98
CA THR A 147 9.66 5.40 -13.00
C THR A 147 9.51 5.97 -11.58
N TRP A 148 8.71 5.31 -10.74
CA TRP A 148 8.55 5.69 -9.34
C TRP A 148 9.85 5.63 -8.55
N GLN A 149 10.62 4.56 -8.69
CA GLN A 149 11.94 4.41 -8.08
C GLN A 149 12.90 5.52 -8.50
N LYS A 150 12.95 5.82 -9.80
CA LYS A 150 13.79 6.89 -10.35
C LYS A 150 13.39 8.27 -9.79
N LEU A 151 12.10 8.57 -9.74
CA LEU A 151 11.60 9.84 -9.25
C LEU A 151 11.83 9.98 -7.73
N HIS A 152 11.50 8.93 -6.95
CA HIS A 152 11.75 8.91 -5.51
C HIS A 152 13.24 9.08 -5.19
N SER A 153 14.12 8.36 -5.90
CA SER A 153 15.57 8.48 -5.72
C SER A 153 16.10 9.88 -6.03
N LYS A 154 15.59 10.49 -7.11
CA LYS A 154 15.97 11.86 -7.53
C LYS A 154 15.72 12.89 -6.43
N TYR A 155 14.61 12.77 -5.72
CA TYR A 155 14.18 13.76 -4.73
C TYR A 155 14.29 13.29 -3.28
N TYR A 156 14.89 12.14 -3.02
CA TYR A 156 14.95 11.55 -1.67
C TYR A 156 15.52 12.49 -0.61
N LYS A 157 16.51 13.29 -0.95
CA LYS A 157 17.15 14.25 0.00
C LYS A 157 16.22 15.41 0.38
N SER A 158 15.39 15.88 -0.53
CA SER A 158 14.46 16.99 -0.30
C SER A 158 13.08 16.54 0.17
N CYS A 159 12.65 15.35 -0.26
CA CYS A 159 11.37 14.75 0.10
C CYS A 159 11.51 13.23 0.25
N PRO A 160 11.82 12.72 1.45
CA PRO A 160 12.02 11.27 1.67
C PRO A 160 10.70 10.47 1.71
N TYR A 161 9.57 11.14 1.55
CA TYR A 161 8.26 10.49 1.51
C TYR A 161 8.01 9.83 0.15
N ASP A 162 7.41 8.67 0.17
CA ASP A 162 7.10 7.86 -1.01
C ASP A 162 5.83 8.30 -1.76
N GLN A 163 4.78 8.74 -1.04
CA GLN A 163 3.50 9.13 -1.63
C GLN A 163 3.60 10.26 -2.66
N PRO A 164 4.34 11.37 -2.45
CA PRO A 164 4.40 12.43 -3.44
C PRO A 164 4.99 12.01 -4.77
N SER A 165 6.06 11.20 -4.75
CA SER A 165 6.65 10.65 -5.97
C SER A 165 5.74 9.61 -6.63
N PHE A 166 4.98 8.82 -5.83
CA PHE A 166 3.96 7.91 -6.33
C PHE A 166 2.88 8.66 -7.11
N ARG A 167 2.29 9.72 -6.52
CA ARG A 167 1.26 10.54 -7.17
C ARG A 167 1.73 11.15 -8.49
N ALA A 168 2.95 11.70 -8.51
CA ALA A 168 3.55 12.27 -9.72
C ALA A 168 3.78 11.21 -10.80
N THR A 169 4.19 10.01 -10.40
CA THR A 169 4.36 8.87 -11.32
C THR A 169 3.02 8.40 -11.88
N MET A 170 2.00 8.27 -11.01
CA MET A 170 0.65 7.90 -11.44
C MET A 170 0.09 8.83 -12.50
N TRP A 171 0.27 10.12 -12.34
CA TRP A 171 -0.21 11.12 -13.31
C TRP A 171 0.42 10.96 -14.69
N LYS A 172 1.66 10.48 -14.77
CA LYS A 172 2.43 10.32 -16.02
C LYS A 172 2.40 8.92 -16.60
N SER A 173 1.75 7.96 -15.90
CA SER A 173 1.72 6.56 -16.32
C SER A 173 0.43 6.18 -17.03
N ASP A 174 0.51 5.12 -17.84
CA ASP A 174 -0.64 4.51 -18.52
C ASP A 174 -1.27 3.36 -17.69
N VAL A 175 -0.91 3.25 -16.40
CA VAL A 175 -1.46 2.24 -15.50
C VAL A 175 -2.94 2.49 -15.28
N ASN A 176 -3.76 1.47 -15.54
CA ASN A 176 -5.17 1.50 -15.19
C ASN A 176 -5.36 1.24 -13.70
N PHE A 177 -5.64 2.32 -12.93
CA PHE A 177 -5.66 2.30 -11.47
C PHE A 177 -7.07 2.29 -10.91
N CYS A 178 -7.34 1.38 -9.95
CA CYS A 178 -8.59 1.30 -9.19
C CYS A 178 -8.47 2.07 -7.88
N SER A 179 -9.31 3.08 -7.67
CA SER A 179 -9.49 3.66 -6.33
C SER A 179 -10.41 2.76 -5.51
N LEU A 180 -9.85 2.09 -4.51
CA LEU A 180 -10.61 1.24 -3.60
C LEU A 180 -11.44 2.09 -2.63
N PRO A 181 -12.55 1.54 -2.10
CA PRO A 181 -13.29 2.13 -1.00
C PRO A 181 -12.41 2.38 0.22
N ILE A 182 -12.77 3.42 1.00
CA ILE A 182 -11.96 3.86 2.15
C ILE A 182 -11.88 2.82 3.26
N GLU A 183 -12.84 1.90 3.34
CA GLU A 183 -12.89 0.78 4.28
C GLU A 183 -11.66 -0.12 4.20
N TYR A 184 -10.99 -0.12 3.06
CA TYR A 184 -9.74 -0.87 2.86
C TYR A 184 -8.49 -0.13 3.38
N ASN A 185 -8.62 1.08 3.95
CA ASN A 185 -7.50 1.79 4.57
C ASN A 185 -7.96 2.90 5.53
N ILE A 186 -8.48 2.53 6.69
CA ILE A 186 -8.91 3.47 7.71
C ILE A 186 -7.73 3.83 8.62
N ARG A 187 -7.19 5.03 8.45
CA ARG A 187 -5.91 5.47 9.03
C ARG A 187 -5.93 5.87 10.51
N SER A 188 -7.08 6.03 11.14
CA SER A 188 -7.12 6.35 12.57
C SER A 188 -8.48 6.10 13.19
N ILE A 189 -8.50 5.87 14.51
CA ILE A 189 -9.72 5.75 15.30
C ILE A 189 -10.59 7.01 15.17
N GLN A 190 -9.99 8.20 15.10
CA GLN A 190 -10.74 9.45 14.92
C GLN A 190 -11.38 9.56 13.54
N ASN A 191 -10.68 9.10 12.49
CA ASN A 191 -11.23 9.04 11.14
C ASN A 191 -12.29 7.96 11.04
N ARG A 192 -12.10 6.81 11.69
CA ARG A 192 -13.10 5.75 11.84
C ARG A 192 -14.39 6.29 12.47
N ALA A 193 -14.30 6.98 13.60
CA ALA A 193 -15.46 7.53 14.29
C ALA A 193 -16.22 8.56 13.44
N LYS A 194 -15.51 9.42 12.68
CA LYS A 194 -16.12 10.39 11.76
C LYS A 194 -16.79 9.71 10.57
N GLN A 195 -16.19 8.65 10.04
CA GLN A 195 -16.75 7.91 8.92
C GLN A 195 -17.96 7.09 9.34
N ILE A 196 -17.90 6.38 10.46
CA ILE A 196 -19.03 5.66 11.04
C ILE A 196 -20.19 6.66 11.30
N LYS A 197 -19.89 7.84 11.86
CA LYS A 197 -20.88 8.89 12.09
C LYS A 197 -21.50 9.37 10.77
N PHE A 198 -20.69 9.65 9.75
CA PHE A 198 -21.16 10.06 8.43
C PHE A 198 -22.13 9.05 7.83
N HIS A 199 -21.78 7.76 7.86
CA HIS A 199 -22.62 6.70 7.33
C HIS A 199 -23.90 6.47 8.14
N HIS A 200 -23.84 6.61 9.45
CA HIS A 200 -25.01 6.53 10.31
C HIS A 200 -26.01 7.68 10.05
N GLU A 201 -25.50 8.88 9.80
CA GLU A 201 -26.33 10.06 9.46
C GLU A 201 -26.98 9.94 8.06
N PHE A 202 -26.38 9.20 7.14
CA PHE A 202 -26.86 9.01 5.75
C PHE A 202 -27.50 7.65 5.49
N GLY A 203 -27.72 6.84 6.54
CA GLY A 203 -28.52 5.62 6.45
C GLY A 203 -27.81 4.43 5.80
N ASP A 204 -26.50 4.45 5.74
CA ASP A 204 -25.72 3.35 5.18
C ASP A 204 -25.16 2.47 6.32
N ASP A 205 -25.97 1.47 6.74
CA ASP A 205 -25.67 0.58 7.86
C ASP A 205 -24.57 -0.46 7.55
N HIS A 206 -23.92 -0.39 6.37
CA HIS A 206 -23.10 -1.48 5.85
C HIS A 206 -21.58 -1.19 5.77
N LEU A 207 -21.10 -0.07 6.31
CA LEU A 207 -19.67 0.16 6.41
C LEU A 207 -19.02 -0.75 7.46
N THR A 208 -18.60 -1.90 7.02
CA THR A 208 -17.72 -2.76 7.80
C THR A 208 -16.27 -2.38 7.49
N PRO A 209 -15.55 -1.73 8.41
CA PRO A 209 -14.14 -1.49 8.22
C PRO A 209 -13.41 -2.79 7.94
N ARG A 210 -12.60 -2.83 6.88
CA ARG A 210 -11.91 -4.05 6.48
C ARG A 210 -10.46 -4.05 6.90
N ILE A 211 -9.84 -2.88 6.87
CA ILE A 211 -8.44 -2.68 7.25
C ILE A 211 -8.29 -1.39 8.04
N TYR A 212 -7.58 -1.47 9.14
CA TYR A 212 -7.06 -0.34 9.90
C TYR A 212 -5.57 -0.16 9.63
N HIS A 213 -5.17 1.11 9.59
CA HIS A 213 -3.78 1.53 9.41
C HIS A 213 -3.37 2.54 10.46
#